data_75682690405bcf06095a1399cccfb243
#
_entry.id   75682690405bcf06095a1399cccfb243
#
_cell.length_a   1.000
_cell.length_b   1.000
_cell.length_c   1.000
_cell.angle_alpha   90.00
_cell.angle_beta   90.00
_cell.angle_gamma   90.00
#
_symmetry.space_group_name_H-M   'P 1'
#
loop_
_entity.id
_entity.type
_entity.pdbx_description
1 polymer ?
#
loop_
_entity_poly.entity_id
_entity_poly.type
_entity_poly.pdbx_seq_one_letter_code
_entity_poly.pdbx_strand_id
1 'polypeptide(L)'
;MIEEHTTTVLVVPLRIKIWRQGRTYYAVVVDDAAQHFLNDFIEHEVTLNMNNVKLITTLTRLKQGGGRIAMYLPTRLRPLWEELRSKDPLFAAITITSNSEGETNAK
;
A
#
# COMPACT_ATOMS: atom_id res chain seq x y z
N MET A 1 -8.67 34.98 12.82
CA MET A 1 -9.26 33.78 12.47
C MET A 1 -8.25 32.67 12.27
N ILE A 2 -8.59 31.51 12.69
CA ILE A 2 -7.65 30.42 12.61
C ILE A 2 -8.01 29.53 11.45
N GLU A 3 -7.00 29.28 10.64
CA GLU A 3 -7.17 28.37 9.57
C GLU A 3 -6.63 27.06 9.97
N GLU A 4 -7.39 26.05 9.79
CA GLU A 4 -6.94 24.73 10.15
C GLU A 4 -6.62 23.94 8.94
N HIS A 5 -5.40 23.46 8.88
CA HIS A 5 -4.97 22.57 7.84
C HIS A 5 -4.72 21.24 8.50
N THR A 6 -5.75 20.43 8.51
CA THR A 6 -5.69 19.16 9.19
C THR A 6 -5.16 18.10 8.24
N THR A 7 -4.09 17.47 8.62
CA THR A 7 -3.55 16.36 7.88
C THR A 7 -3.69 15.13 8.75
N THR A 8 -4.40 14.16 8.26
CA THR A 8 -4.59 12.92 8.98
C THR A 8 -3.66 11.88 8.39
N VAL A 9 -2.91 11.23 9.26
CA VAL A 9 -1.98 10.19 8.86
C VAL A 9 -2.43 8.90 9.50
N LEU A 10 -2.69 7.91 8.67
CA LEU A 10 -3.08 6.58 9.14
C LEU A 10 -1.94 5.63 8.86
N VAL A 11 -1.55 4.88 9.86
CA VAL A 11 -0.51 3.87 9.69
C VAL A 11 -1.15 2.53 9.93
N VAL A 12 -1.11 1.68 8.93
CA VAL A 12 -1.77 0.38 8.98
C VAL A 12 -0.70 -0.71 8.91
N PRO A 13 -0.42 -1.37 10.03
CA PRO A 13 0.50 -2.51 9.99
C PRO A 13 -0.23 -3.72 9.40
N LEU A 14 0.49 -4.48 8.58
CA LEU A 14 -0.15 -5.62 7.95
C LEU A 14 0.91 -6.59 7.49
N ARG A 15 0.44 -7.75 7.03
CA ARG A 15 1.30 -8.74 6.43
C ARG A 15 1.08 -8.73 4.94
N ILE A 16 2.16 -8.89 4.21
CA ILE A 16 2.09 -8.94 2.76
C ILE A 16 2.86 -10.14 2.25
N LYS A 17 2.61 -10.44 1.01
CA LYS A 17 3.32 -11.48 0.29
C LYS A 17 3.75 -10.87 -1.04
N ILE A 18 5.00 -11.11 -1.43
CA ILE A 18 5.47 -10.62 -2.71
C ILE A 18 5.00 -11.61 -3.78
N TRP A 19 4.28 -11.10 -4.75
CA TRP A 19 3.74 -11.92 -5.82
C TRP A 19 4.27 -11.42 -7.14
N ARG A 20 4.64 -12.35 -7.98
CA ARG A 20 5.18 -12.00 -9.30
C ARG A 20 4.24 -12.52 -10.37
N GLN A 21 3.90 -11.65 -11.30
CA GLN A 21 3.09 -12.03 -12.44
C GLN A 21 3.83 -11.56 -13.68
N GLY A 22 4.41 -12.50 -14.43
CA GLY A 22 5.26 -12.14 -15.55
C GLY A 22 6.47 -11.38 -15.05
N ARG A 23 6.59 -10.14 -15.47
CA ARG A 23 7.70 -9.30 -15.05
C ARG A 23 7.29 -8.28 -13.99
N THR A 24 6.06 -8.37 -13.54
CA THR A 24 5.51 -7.40 -12.61
C THR A 24 5.47 -7.97 -11.22
N TYR A 25 5.84 -7.17 -10.23
CA TYR A 25 5.83 -7.59 -8.85
C TYR A 25 4.80 -6.79 -8.08
N TYR A 26 4.15 -7.45 -7.14
CA TYR A 26 3.13 -6.84 -6.30
C TYR A 26 3.34 -7.23 -4.85
N ALA A 27 3.04 -6.31 -3.95
CA ALA A 27 2.93 -6.63 -2.54
C ALA A 27 1.45 -6.86 -2.29
N VAL A 28 1.08 -8.09 -2.01
CA VAL A 28 -0.31 -8.48 -1.84
C VAL A 28 -0.63 -8.52 -0.36
N VAL A 29 -1.72 -7.87 0.03
CA VAL A 29 -2.14 -7.83 1.42
C VAL A 29 -2.74 -9.17 1.79
N VAL A 30 -2.20 -9.80 2.83
CA VAL A 30 -2.62 -11.14 3.24
C VAL A 30 -3.74 -11.09 4.27
N ASP A 31 -3.69 -10.10 5.17
CA ASP A 31 -4.66 -10.04 6.26
C ASP A 31 -6.04 -9.65 5.78
N ASP A 32 -7.04 -10.45 6.14
CA ASP A 32 -8.41 -10.15 5.74
C ASP A 32 -8.91 -8.87 6.39
N ALA A 33 -8.55 -8.64 7.63
CA ALA A 33 -8.98 -7.43 8.31
C ALA A 33 -8.40 -6.20 7.63
N ALA A 34 -7.13 -6.27 7.23
CA ALA A 34 -6.51 -5.16 6.54
C ALA A 34 -7.16 -4.95 5.18
N GLN A 35 -7.50 -6.02 4.48
CA GLN A 35 -8.20 -5.91 3.22
C GLN A 35 -9.50 -5.16 3.37
N HIS A 36 -10.24 -5.50 4.40
CA HIS A 36 -11.53 -4.87 4.64
C HIS A 36 -11.36 -3.38 4.90
N PHE A 37 -10.39 -3.04 5.74
CA PHE A 37 -10.14 -1.64 6.07
C PHE A 37 -9.68 -0.86 4.84
N LEU A 38 -8.80 -1.45 4.05
CA LEU A 38 -8.21 -0.75 2.92
C LEU A 38 -9.13 -0.66 1.72
N ASN A 39 -10.26 -1.34 1.78
CA ASN A 39 -11.17 -1.34 0.66
C ASN A 39 -11.63 0.07 0.28
N ASP A 40 -11.72 0.96 1.26
CA ASP A 40 -12.15 2.32 0.99
C ASP A 40 -11.03 3.19 0.42
N PHE A 41 -9.82 2.66 0.33
CA PHE A 41 -8.67 3.43 -0.12
C PHE A 41 -8.10 2.92 -1.44
N ILE A 42 -8.89 2.11 -2.16
CA ILE A 42 -8.46 1.63 -3.47
C ILE A 42 -8.21 2.82 -4.37
N GLU A 43 -7.08 2.78 -5.09
CA GLU A 43 -6.64 3.84 -6.00
C GLU A 43 -6.03 5.03 -5.27
N HIS A 44 -5.90 4.96 -3.95
CA HIS A 44 -5.19 6.00 -3.23
C HIS A 44 -3.70 5.72 -3.25
N GLU A 45 -2.93 6.79 -3.30
CA GLU A 45 -1.49 6.69 -3.19
C GLU A 45 -1.12 6.50 -1.73
N VAL A 46 -0.21 5.59 -1.46
CA VAL A 46 0.20 5.27 -0.10
C VAL A 46 1.71 5.12 -0.05
N THR A 47 2.25 5.19 1.15
CA THR A 47 3.67 4.91 1.36
C THR A 47 3.77 3.53 1.96
N LEU A 48 4.53 2.67 1.30
CA LEU A 48 4.72 1.30 1.77
C LEU A 48 6.10 1.21 2.41
N ASN A 49 6.13 0.75 3.66
CA ASN A 49 7.38 0.56 4.39
C ASN A 49 7.53 -0.91 4.70
N MET A 50 8.65 -1.49 4.30
CA MET A 50 8.95 -2.87 4.62
C MET A 50 10.44 -3.08 4.53
N ASN A 51 11.00 -3.72 5.54
CA ASN A 51 12.38 -4.19 5.49
C ASN A 51 13.35 -3.10 5.01
N ASN A 52 13.26 -1.92 5.58
CA ASN A 52 14.12 -0.78 5.24
C ASN A 52 13.86 -0.19 3.87
N VAL A 53 12.81 -0.65 3.21
CA VAL A 53 12.41 -0.09 1.93
C VAL A 53 11.21 0.79 2.15
N LYS A 54 11.24 1.95 1.54
CA LYS A 54 10.13 2.89 1.63
C LYS A 54 9.83 3.37 0.23
N LEU A 55 8.61 3.13 -0.21
CA LEU A 55 8.23 3.59 -1.53
C LEU A 55 6.79 4.06 -1.56
N ILE A 56 6.52 4.90 -2.56
CA ILE A 56 5.19 5.41 -2.79
C ILE A 56 4.58 4.58 -3.89
N THR A 57 3.39 4.08 -3.63
CA THR A 57 2.70 3.25 -4.61
C THR A 57 1.20 3.47 -4.44
N THR A 58 0.40 2.77 -5.22
CA THR A 58 -1.04 2.93 -5.21
C THR A 58 -1.71 1.62 -4.85
N LEU A 59 -2.72 1.69 -3.99
CA LEU A 59 -3.50 0.52 -3.65
C LEU A 59 -4.39 0.16 -4.84
N THR A 60 -4.36 -1.10 -5.22
CA THR A 60 -5.15 -1.57 -6.34
C THR A 60 -5.74 -2.93 -6.01
N ARG A 61 -6.66 -3.38 -6.83
CA ARG A 61 -7.29 -4.67 -6.64
C ARG A 61 -6.90 -5.57 -7.81
N LEU A 62 -6.31 -6.71 -7.50
CA LEU A 62 -5.81 -7.63 -8.51
C LEU A 62 -6.93 -8.56 -8.94
N LYS A 63 -7.31 -8.48 -10.20
CA LYS A 63 -8.37 -9.34 -10.71
C LYS A 63 -7.95 -10.79 -10.65
N GLN A 64 -6.72 -11.08 -11.02
CA GLN A 64 -6.27 -12.46 -11.06
C GLN A 64 -5.96 -13.00 -9.69
N GLY A 65 -5.79 -12.14 -8.72
CA GLY A 65 -5.53 -12.59 -7.36
C GLY A 65 -6.78 -12.76 -6.54
N GLY A 66 -7.93 -12.97 -7.17
CA GLY A 66 -9.16 -13.13 -6.43
C GLY A 66 -9.67 -11.82 -5.87
N GLY A 67 -9.27 -10.72 -6.43
CA GLY A 67 -9.72 -9.41 -5.96
C GLY A 67 -8.97 -8.90 -4.76
N ARG A 68 -7.82 -9.50 -4.46
CA ARG A 68 -7.05 -9.05 -3.31
C ARG A 68 -6.43 -7.69 -3.56
N ILE A 69 -6.31 -6.93 -2.49
CA ILE A 69 -5.69 -5.62 -2.55
C ILE A 69 -4.18 -5.79 -2.61
N ALA A 70 -3.55 -5.02 -3.47
CA ALA A 70 -2.11 -5.14 -3.67
C ALA A 70 -1.53 -3.79 -4.05
N MET A 71 -0.21 -3.74 -4.07
CA MET A 71 0.52 -2.54 -4.45
C MET A 71 1.60 -2.93 -5.45
N TYR A 72 1.69 -2.15 -6.51
CA TYR A 72 2.71 -2.37 -7.52
C TYR A 72 4.10 -2.09 -6.95
N LEU A 73 5.05 -2.94 -7.29
CA LEU A 73 6.44 -2.79 -6.86
C LEU A 73 7.32 -2.51 -8.07
N PRO A 74 8.19 -1.51 -7.99
CA PRO A 74 9.01 -1.14 -9.16
C PRO A 74 9.93 -2.27 -9.59
N THR A 75 9.97 -2.52 -10.88
CA THR A 75 10.79 -3.60 -11.43
C THR A 75 12.27 -3.36 -11.23
N ARG A 76 12.69 -2.11 -11.14
CA ARG A 76 14.11 -1.82 -11.00
C ARG A 76 14.70 -2.39 -9.71
N LEU A 77 13.85 -2.71 -8.74
CA LEU A 77 14.29 -3.31 -7.48
C LEU A 77 14.05 -4.82 -7.46
N ARG A 78 13.99 -5.43 -8.64
CA ARG A 78 13.67 -6.85 -8.73
C ARG A 78 14.54 -7.75 -7.85
N PRO A 79 15.86 -7.54 -7.75
CA PRO A 79 16.64 -8.43 -6.90
C PRO A 79 16.16 -8.43 -5.45
N LEU A 80 15.71 -7.27 -4.97
CA LEU A 80 15.19 -7.18 -3.63
C LEU A 80 13.87 -7.94 -3.50
N TRP A 81 13.00 -7.80 -4.50
CA TRP A 81 11.71 -8.49 -4.44
C TRP A 81 11.88 -10.00 -4.49
N GLU A 82 12.85 -10.48 -5.26
CA GLU A 82 13.09 -11.91 -5.31
C GLU A 82 13.60 -12.43 -3.98
N GLU A 83 14.42 -11.64 -3.31
CA GLU A 83 14.88 -12.04 -2.00
C GLU A 83 13.74 -12.08 -1.00
N LEU A 84 12.86 -11.08 -1.04
CA LEU A 84 11.76 -11.00 -0.09
C LEU A 84 10.66 -12.01 -0.37
N ARG A 85 10.57 -12.48 -1.62
CA ARG A 85 9.54 -13.47 -1.96
C ARG A 85 9.67 -14.75 -1.15
N SER A 86 10.89 -15.08 -0.75
CA SER A 86 11.10 -16.31 0.00
C SER A 86 10.78 -16.15 1.46
N LYS A 87 10.48 -14.94 1.91
CA LYS A 87 10.17 -14.69 3.31
C LYS A 87 8.67 -14.61 3.49
N ASP A 88 8.15 -15.44 4.37
CA ASP A 88 6.72 -15.51 4.59
C ASP A 88 6.48 -15.89 6.04
N PRO A 89 5.81 -15.08 6.82
CA PRO A 89 5.17 -13.82 6.41
C PRO A 89 6.14 -12.67 6.35
N LEU A 90 5.76 -11.65 5.63
CA LEU A 90 6.54 -10.43 5.53
C LEU A 90 5.71 -9.30 6.12
N PHE A 91 6.26 -8.62 7.10
CA PHE A 91 5.54 -7.56 7.79
C PHE A 91 5.85 -6.23 7.16
N ALA A 92 4.82 -5.39 7.05
CA ALA A 92 4.95 -4.09 6.43
C ALA A 92 3.99 -3.13 7.10
N ALA A 93 4.11 -1.86 6.74
CA ALA A 93 3.18 -0.85 7.20
C ALA A 93 2.86 0.06 6.02
N ILE A 94 1.61 0.43 5.93
CA ILE A 94 1.15 1.36 4.90
C ILE A 94 0.79 2.65 5.58
N THR A 95 1.28 3.76 5.05
CA THR A 95 0.93 5.09 5.55
C THR A 95 0.04 5.77 4.54
N ILE A 96 -1.11 6.18 4.98
CA ILE A 96 -2.09 6.88 4.16
C ILE A 96 -2.22 8.28 4.70
N THR A 97 -2.00 9.26 3.85
CA THR A 97 -2.09 10.65 4.27
C THR A 97 -3.31 11.27 3.61
N SER A 98 -4.14 11.87 4.42
CA SER A 98 -5.32 12.56 3.95
C SER A 98 -5.24 14.00 4.39
N ASN A 99 -5.39 14.90 3.44
CA ASN A 99 -5.32 16.31 3.74
C ASN A 99 -6.71 16.91 3.59
N SER A 100 -7.29 17.28 4.70
CA SER A 100 -8.65 17.79 4.67
C SER A 100 -8.74 19.20 4.09
N GLU A 101 -7.61 19.84 3.95
CA GLU A 101 -7.61 21.15 3.34
C GLU A 101 -8.16 21.10 1.93
N GLY A 102 -7.81 20.06 1.20
CA GLY A 102 -8.28 19.94 -0.16
C GLY A 102 -9.78 19.84 -0.23
N GLU A 103 -10.37 19.20 0.73
CA GLU A 103 -11.81 19.08 0.72
C GLU A 103 -12.49 20.41 0.94
N THR A 104 -11.92 21.22 1.78
CA THR A 104 -12.50 22.50 2.06
C THR A 104 -12.59 23.33 0.82
N ASN A 105 -11.63 23.22 -0.01
CA ASN A 105 -11.58 24.04 -1.19
C ASN A 105 -12.44 23.53 -2.30
N ALA A 106 -12.99 22.40 -2.11
CA ALA A 106 -13.76 21.85 -3.18
C ALA A 106 -14.95 22.68 -3.48
N LYS A 107 -15.35 23.40 -2.73
CA LYS A 107 -16.45 24.15 -2.93
C LYS A 107 -16.85 24.67 -3.95
#